data_13f29ce007f00708bbc6f97857669991
#
_entry.id   13f29ce007f00708bbc6f97857669991
#
_cell.length_a   1.000
_cell.length_b   1.000
_cell.length_c   1.000
_cell.angle_alpha   90.00
_cell.angle_beta   90.00
_cell.angle_gamma   90.00
#
_symmetry.space_group_name_H-M   'P 1'
#
loop_
_entity.id
_entity.type
_entity.pdbx_description
1 polymer ?
#
loop_
_entity_poly.entity_id
_entity_poly.type
_entity_poly.pdbx_seq_one_letter_code
_entity_poly.pdbx_strand_id
1 'polypeptide(L)'
;LWGIETSFGRYTGSFNVVRSLATLSHDLRRRDFFTDELLNALQIIDEGHIDVQDMNGSWAGAMGQNQFMPSSFLNYAYDFNEDGRKDIWNTLPDIFASSANYLSQSGWDDNLTWGREVIITNDIDKSLITTSAKKINVSKSLNEWSSLGVRKANGQLLPDKKLQAYLVYPDGEKGKKYLVYENFKVLMKWNRSLF
;
A
#
# COMPACT_ATOMS: atom_id res chain seq x y z
N LEU A 1 -6.19 3.13 4.17
CA LEU A 1 -4.93 3.69 3.67
C LEU A 1 -4.83 5.18 3.96
N TRP A 2 -5.82 5.99 3.59
CA TRP A 2 -5.85 7.44 3.85
C TRP A 2 -5.65 7.80 5.33
N GLY A 3 -6.28 7.04 6.24
CA GLY A 3 -6.08 7.20 7.67
C GLY A 3 -4.65 6.89 8.12
N ILE A 4 -4.06 5.83 7.59
CA ILE A 4 -2.70 5.38 7.93
C ILE A 4 -1.65 6.36 7.38
N GLU A 5 -1.78 6.77 6.12
CA GLU A 5 -0.78 7.61 5.46
C GLU A 5 -0.73 9.03 6.05
N THR A 6 -1.87 9.66 6.26
CA THR A 6 -1.92 11.10 6.58
C THR A 6 -2.88 11.48 7.70
N SER A 7 -3.38 10.51 8.49
CA SER A 7 -4.43 10.75 9.49
C SER A 7 -5.62 11.52 8.89
N PHE A 8 -6.12 11.02 7.76
CA PHE A 8 -7.23 11.62 7.01
C PHE A 8 -6.91 13.02 6.47
N GLY A 9 -5.72 13.19 5.91
CA GLY A 9 -5.26 14.43 5.30
C GLY A 9 -4.70 15.48 6.28
N ARG A 10 -4.63 15.16 7.58
CA ARG A 10 -4.15 16.13 8.60
C ARG A 10 -2.63 16.34 8.56
N TYR A 11 -1.86 15.33 8.14
CA TYR A 11 -0.40 15.34 8.18
C TYR A 11 0.16 14.81 6.85
N THR A 12 0.29 15.70 5.88
CA THR A 12 0.83 15.37 4.54
C THR A 12 2.34 15.60 4.42
N GLY A 13 2.95 16.14 5.47
CA GLY A 13 4.35 16.59 5.49
C GLY A 13 4.49 18.08 5.22
N SER A 14 5.60 18.65 5.68
CA SER A 14 5.89 20.10 5.60
C SER A 14 7.19 20.40 4.84
N PHE A 15 7.81 19.41 4.23
CA PHE A 15 9.02 19.60 3.44
C PHE A 15 8.66 19.92 2.00
N ASN A 16 9.31 20.92 1.42
CA ASN A 16 9.19 21.12 -0.03
C ASN A 16 9.83 19.93 -0.76
N VAL A 17 9.04 19.24 -1.56
CA VAL A 17 9.39 17.97 -2.21
C VAL A 17 10.57 18.14 -3.16
N VAL A 18 10.59 19.20 -3.97
CA VAL A 18 11.68 19.46 -4.92
C VAL A 18 13.01 19.63 -4.18
N ARG A 19 13.01 20.42 -3.08
CA ARG A 19 14.22 20.60 -2.26
C ARG A 19 14.67 19.31 -1.59
N SER A 20 13.74 18.53 -1.08
CA SER A 20 14.03 17.22 -0.45
C SER A 20 14.67 16.27 -1.45
N LEU A 21 14.08 16.12 -2.63
CA LEU A 21 14.58 15.22 -3.67
C LEU A 21 15.92 15.71 -4.24
N ALA A 22 16.09 17.01 -4.45
CA ALA A 22 17.37 17.58 -4.87
C ALA A 22 18.48 17.30 -3.84
N THR A 23 18.18 17.41 -2.55
CA THR A 23 19.13 17.05 -1.49
C THR A 23 19.48 15.57 -1.51
N LEU A 24 18.46 14.70 -1.61
CA LEU A 24 18.67 13.25 -1.61
C LEU A 24 19.34 12.72 -2.87
N SER A 25 19.22 13.41 -4.00
CA SER A 25 19.92 13.07 -5.24
C SER A 25 21.45 13.23 -5.14
N HIS A 26 21.96 13.93 -4.13
CA HIS A 26 23.39 13.99 -3.82
C HIS A 26 23.91 12.79 -2.99
N ASP A 27 23.01 12.04 -2.31
CA ASP A 27 23.43 10.86 -1.55
C ASP A 27 23.70 9.67 -2.52
N LEU A 28 24.93 9.18 -2.50
CA LEU A 28 25.41 8.12 -3.41
C LEU A 28 24.60 6.82 -3.30
N ARG A 29 23.98 6.52 -2.14
CA ARG A 29 23.28 5.24 -1.90
C ARG A 29 22.05 5.04 -2.78
N ARG A 30 21.34 6.11 -3.15
CA ARG A 30 20.10 6.06 -3.93
C ARG A 30 20.02 7.22 -4.92
N ARG A 31 21.15 7.71 -5.40
CA ARG A 31 21.25 8.89 -6.27
C ARG A 31 20.30 8.78 -7.48
N ASP A 32 20.40 7.72 -8.24
CA ASP A 32 19.65 7.56 -9.49
C ASP A 32 18.14 7.59 -9.21
N PHE A 33 17.69 6.84 -8.21
CA PHE A 33 16.30 6.83 -7.80
C PHE A 33 15.78 8.24 -7.43
N PHE A 34 16.52 8.98 -6.60
CA PHE A 34 16.07 10.32 -6.19
C PHE A 34 16.22 11.35 -7.30
N THR A 35 17.14 11.16 -8.24
CA THR A 35 17.25 11.99 -9.44
C THR A 35 16.03 11.78 -10.34
N ASP A 36 15.60 10.54 -10.57
CA ASP A 36 14.42 10.24 -11.35
C ASP A 36 13.16 10.81 -10.69
N GLU A 37 13.03 10.66 -9.36
CA GLU A 37 11.89 11.25 -8.64
C GLU A 37 11.90 12.79 -8.67
N LEU A 38 13.08 13.43 -8.66
CA LEU A 38 13.18 14.88 -8.84
C LEU A 38 12.72 15.32 -10.22
N LEU A 39 13.13 14.62 -11.28
CA LEU A 39 12.69 14.91 -12.64
C LEU A 39 11.17 14.74 -12.78
N ASN A 40 10.62 13.67 -12.20
CA ASN A 40 9.18 13.45 -12.16
C ASN A 40 8.44 14.58 -11.39
N ALA A 41 9.00 15.07 -10.30
CA ALA A 41 8.42 16.19 -9.55
C ALA A 41 8.40 17.48 -10.36
N LEU A 42 9.46 17.76 -11.12
CA LEU A 42 9.53 18.91 -12.02
C LEU A 42 8.52 18.78 -13.16
N GLN A 43 8.31 17.58 -13.70
CA GLN A 43 7.29 17.31 -14.72
C GLN A 43 5.87 17.59 -14.20
N ILE A 44 5.54 17.17 -12.97
CA ILE A 44 4.24 17.43 -12.34
C ILE A 44 3.95 18.94 -12.22
N ILE A 45 4.98 19.73 -11.92
CA ILE A 45 4.89 21.19 -11.86
C ILE A 45 4.70 21.77 -13.27
N ASP A 46 5.49 21.31 -14.25
CA ASP A 46 5.42 21.77 -15.64
C ASP A 46 4.05 21.47 -16.28
N GLU A 47 3.45 20.33 -15.93
CA GLU A 47 2.08 19.96 -16.33
C GLU A 47 0.99 20.79 -15.62
N GLY A 48 1.35 21.64 -14.65
CA GLY A 48 0.43 22.56 -13.98
C GLY A 48 -0.45 21.95 -12.90
N HIS A 49 -0.10 20.75 -12.40
CA HIS A 49 -0.88 20.08 -11.36
C HIS A 49 -0.74 20.73 -9.99
N ILE A 50 0.42 21.34 -9.70
CA ILE A 50 0.69 22.05 -8.45
C ILE A 50 1.79 23.08 -8.66
N ASP A 51 1.76 24.17 -7.90
CA ASP A 51 2.85 25.14 -7.85
C ASP A 51 4.02 24.64 -7.01
N VAL A 52 5.24 24.99 -7.40
CA VAL A 52 6.47 24.55 -6.71
C VAL A 52 6.47 24.90 -5.21
N GLN A 53 5.84 26.02 -4.83
CA GLN A 53 5.77 26.49 -3.44
C GLN A 53 4.82 25.64 -2.60
N ASP A 54 3.78 25.06 -3.20
CA ASP A 54 2.74 24.27 -2.56
C ASP A 54 3.03 22.76 -2.60
N MET A 55 4.02 22.35 -3.39
CA MET A 55 4.43 20.94 -3.49
C MET A 55 5.13 20.49 -2.19
N ASN A 56 4.33 20.34 -1.14
CA ASN A 56 4.80 19.89 0.17
C ASN A 56 4.52 18.39 0.37
N GLY A 57 5.38 17.76 1.18
CA GLY A 57 5.29 16.34 1.46
C GLY A 57 6.25 15.88 2.55
N SER A 58 6.61 14.61 2.52
CA SER A 58 7.58 14.04 3.44
C SER A 58 9.02 14.46 3.07
N TRP A 59 9.93 14.32 4.02
CA TRP A 59 11.37 14.57 3.80
C TRP A 59 11.97 13.68 2.69
N ALA A 60 11.32 12.58 2.35
CA ALA A 60 11.77 11.63 1.33
C ALA A 60 11.04 11.78 -0.02
N GLY A 61 10.17 12.79 -0.17
CA GLY A 61 9.52 13.11 -1.44
C GLY A 61 8.13 12.52 -1.64
N ALA A 62 7.54 11.85 -0.64
CA ALA A 62 6.15 11.40 -0.72
C ALA A 62 5.19 12.58 -0.57
N MET A 63 4.14 12.67 -1.41
CA MET A 63 3.33 13.87 -1.62
C MET A 63 1.85 13.64 -1.38
N GLY A 64 1.17 14.73 -1.01
CA GLY A 64 -0.28 14.79 -0.91
C GLY A 64 -0.86 13.84 0.14
N GLN A 65 -2.18 13.67 0.11
CA GLN A 65 -2.88 12.84 1.09
C GLN A 65 -2.71 11.32 0.84
N ASN A 66 -2.29 10.94 -0.37
CA ASN A 66 -1.97 9.55 -0.74
C ASN A 66 -0.53 9.17 -0.41
N GLN A 67 0.33 10.13 -0.07
CA GLN A 67 1.77 9.93 0.10
C GLN A 67 2.42 9.27 -1.13
N PHE A 68 2.00 9.67 -2.32
CA PHE A 68 2.60 9.20 -3.57
C PHE A 68 3.98 9.78 -3.77
N MET A 69 4.91 8.95 -4.22
CA MET A 69 6.14 9.44 -4.86
C MET A 69 5.80 10.11 -6.19
N PRO A 70 6.62 11.06 -6.69
CA PRO A 70 6.36 11.70 -7.99
C PRO A 70 6.12 10.72 -9.13
N SER A 71 6.87 9.64 -9.22
CA SER A 71 6.66 8.58 -10.20
C SER A 71 5.29 7.90 -10.03
N SER A 72 4.85 7.69 -8.79
CA SER A 72 3.51 7.13 -8.51
C SER A 72 2.41 8.10 -8.91
N PHE A 73 2.62 9.40 -8.71
CA PHE A 73 1.69 10.44 -9.15
C PHE A 73 1.51 10.40 -10.68
N LEU A 74 2.59 10.43 -11.44
CA LEU A 74 2.51 10.41 -12.91
C LEU A 74 1.81 9.16 -13.44
N ASN A 75 2.02 8.02 -12.79
CA ASN A 75 1.42 6.75 -13.22
C ASN A 75 -0.03 6.57 -12.77
N TYR A 76 -0.42 7.07 -11.60
CA TYR A 76 -1.68 6.65 -10.97
C TYR A 76 -2.60 7.80 -10.57
N ALA A 77 -2.12 9.04 -10.45
CA ALA A 77 -3.00 10.16 -10.09
C ALA A 77 -4.08 10.38 -11.17
N TYR A 78 -5.29 10.66 -10.72
CA TYR A 78 -6.46 10.75 -11.54
C TYR A 78 -7.20 12.06 -11.24
N ASP A 79 -7.56 12.79 -12.30
CA ASP A 79 -8.42 13.97 -12.26
C ASP A 79 -9.87 13.48 -12.35
N PHE A 80 -10.56 13.39 -11.22
CA PHE A 80 -11.91 12.83 -11.16
C PHE A 80 -12.98 13.89 -11.47
N ASN A 81 -12.72 15.14 -11.12
CA ASN A 81 -13.65 16.24 -11.33
C ASN A 81 -13.48 16.94 -12.69
N GLU A 82 -12.49 16.47 -13.50
CA GLU A 82 -12.22 16.95 -14.86
C GLU A 82 -11.90 18.46 -14.92
N ASP A 83 -11.24 19.01 -13.88
CA ASP A 83 -10.83 20.41 -13.85
C ASP A 83 -9.45 20.66 -14.51
N GLY A 84 -8.80 19.62 -15.02
CA GLY A 84 -7.50 19.65 -15.68
C GLY A 84 -6.33 19.45 -14.70
N ARG A 85 -6.60 19.23 -13.41
CA ARG A 85 -5.59 18.99 -12.37
C ARG A 85 -5.81 17.65 -11.70
N LYS A 86 -4.74 16.96 -11.36
CA LYS A 86 -4.76 15.76 -10.52
C LYS A 86 -4.40 16.17 -9.09
N ASP A 87 -5.35 16.77 -8.35
CA ASP A 87 -5.07 17.37 -7.05
C ASP A 87 -5.18 16.33 -5.91
N ILE A 88 -4.06 15.64 -5.63
CA ILE A 88 -3.96 14.70 -4.51
C ILE A 88 -3.73 15.39 -3.15
N TRP A 89 -3.66 16.73 -3.10
CA TRP A 89 -3.43 17.49 -1.88
C TRP A 89 -4.73 17.97 -1.24
N ASN A 90 -5.68 18.51 -2.03
CA ASN A 90 -6.85 19.22 -1.52
C ASN A 90 -8.18 18.66 -2.03
N THR A 91 -8.21 18.02 -3.20
CA THR A 91 -9.44 17.56 -3.85
C THR A 91 -9.75 16.11 -3.49
N LEU A 92 -10.65 15.87 -2.52
CA LEU A 92 -11.00 14.53 -2.05
C LEU A 92 -11.40 13.55 -3.17
N PRO A 93 -12.22 13.92 -4.17
CA PRO A 93 -12.51 13.03 -5.30
C PRO A 93 -11.25 12.53 -6.01
N ASP A 94 -10.28 13.40 -6.30
CA ASP A 94 -9.02 13.03 -6.96
C ASP A 94 -8.16 12.13 -6.06
N ILE A 95 -8.11 12.45 -4.75
CA ILE A 95 -7.37 11.66 -3.77
C ILE A 95 -7.88 10.21 -3.77
N PHE A 96 -9.21 10.01 -3.70
CA PHE A 96 -9.78 8.66 -3.67
C PHE A 96 -9.71 7.97 -5.03
N ALA A 97 -9.96 8.68 -6.13
CA ALA A 97 -9.82 8.14 -7.47
C ALA A 97 -8.39 7.71 -7.77
N SER A 98 -7.40 8.51 -7.38
CA SER A 98 -5.98 8.17 -7.51
C SER A 98 -5.61 6.93 -6.70
N SER A 99 -6.11 6.81 -5.46
CA SER A 99 -5.92 5.61 -4.64
C SER A 99 -6.55 4.37 -5.29
N ALA A 100 -7.78 4.50 -5.79
CA ALA A 100 -8.50 3.41 -6.44
C ALA A 100 -7.79 2.99 -7.73
N ASN A 101 -7.33 3.95 -8.53
CA ASN A 101 -6.57 3.70 -9.75
C ASN A 101 -5.26 2.95 -9.45
N TYR A 102 -4.51 3.37 -8.42
CA TYR A 102 -3.31 2.65 -7.97
C TYR A 102 -3.61 1.19 -7.63
N LEU A 103 -4.64 0.94 -6.81
CA LEU A 103 -5.01 -0.41 -6.40
C LEU A 103 -5.45 -1.26 -7.60
N SER A 104 -6.31 -0.71 -8.47
CA SER A 104 -6.80 -1.38 -9.67
C SER A 104 -5.65 -1.77 -10.60
N GLN A 105 -4.78 -0.84 -10.96
CA GLN A 105 -3.62 -1.11 -11.82
C GLN A 105 -2.58 -2.03 -11.14
N SER A 106 -2.57 -2.07 -9.82
CA SER A 106 -1.74 -3.00 -9.04
C SER A 106 -2.29 -4.42 -8.98
N GLY A 107 -3.51 -4.66 -9.52
CA GLY A 107 -4.13 -5.99 -9.62
C GLY A 107 -5.16 -6.28 -8.54
N TRP A 108 -5.80 -5.27 -7.97
CA TRP A 108 -6.94 -5.46 -7.05
C TRP A 108 -8.08 -6.19 -7.74
N ASP A 109 -8.59 -7.24 -7.11
CA ASP A 109 -9.77 -7.99 -7.53
C ASP A 109 -10.97 -7.61 -6.66
N ASP A 110 -11.98 -6.97 -7.25
CA ASP A 110 -13.20 -6.51 -6.55
C ASP A 110 -14.06 -7.67 -5.99
N ASN A 111 -13.85 -8.89 -6.47
CA ASN A 111 -14.56 -10.07 -5.97
C ASN A 111 -13.90 -10.68 -4.72
N LEU A 112 -12.73 -10.19 -4.32
CA LEU A 112 -11.97 -10.68 -3.18
C LEU A 112 -11.84 -9.62 -2.10
N THR A 113 -11.94 -10.04 -0.82
CA THR A 113 -11.42 -9.26 0.29
C THR A 113 -9.89 -9.39 0.39
N TRP A 114 -9.25 -8.55 1.19
CA TRP A 114 -7.79 -8.65 1.44
C TRP A 114 -7.43 -9.83 2.37
N GLY A 115 -8.34 -10.22 3.30
CA GLY A 115 -8.07 -11.27 4.29
C GLY A 115 -9.15 -11.38 5.36
N ARG A 116 -8.90 -12.24 6.32
CA ARG A 116 -9.74 -12.45 7.50
C ARG A 116 -8.93 -12.87 8.72
N GLU A 117 -9.36 -12.45 9.90
CA GLU A 117 -8.83 -12.95 11.16
C GLU A 117 -9.19 -14.43 11.35
N VAL A 118 -8.22 -15.20 11.88
CA VAL A 118 -8.35 -16.64 12.11
C VAL A 118 -7.78 -17.03 13.46
N ILE A 119 -8.19 -18.20 13.95
CA ILE A 119 -7.57 -18.89 15.08
C ILE A 119 -6.92 -20.18 14.61
N ILE A 120 -5.95 -20.66 15.37
CA ILE A 120 -5.22 -21.89 15.11
C ILE A 120 -5.50 -22.85 16.23
N THR A 121 -5.99 -24.06 15.90
CA THR A 121 -6.36 -25.09 16.88
C THR A 121 -5.32 -26.20 17.02
N ASN A 122 -4.38 -26.31 16.10
CA ASN A 122 -3.33 -27.33 16.07
C ASN A 122 -1.97 -26.64 15.91
N ASP A 123 -0.90 -27.34 16.23
CA ASP A 123 0.45 -26.88 15.90
C ASP A 123 0.62 -26.82 14.38
N ILE A 124 1.10 -25.68 13.90
CA ILE A 124 1.39 -25.44 12.48
C ILE A 124 2.89 -25.29 12.27
N ASP A 125 3.41 -25.94 11.24
CA ASP A 125 4.80 -25.78 10.83
C ASP A 125 5.12 -24.28 10.57
N LYS A 126 6.14 -23.79 11.27
CA LYS A 126 6.58 -22.38 11.17
C LYS A 126 7.00 -21.98 9.76
N SER A 127 7.41 -22.92 8.92
CA SER A 127 7.75 -22.65 7.52
C SER A 127 6.55 -22.21 6.68
N LEU A 128 5.32 -22.51 7.14
CA LEU A 128 4.07 -22.11 6.49
C LEU A 128 3.59 -20.70 6.91
N ILE A 129 4.22 -20.11 7.92
CA ILE A 129 3.80 -18.85 8.52
C ILE A 129 4.60 -17.69 7.92
N THR A 130 3.91 -16.68 7.47
CA THR A 130 4.51 -15.43 7.02
C THR A 130 4.57 -14.43 8.18
N THR A 131 5.78 -13.99 8.52
CA THR A 131 6.05 -12.95 9.52
C THR A 131 6.68 -11.69 8.94
N SER A 132 6.80 -11.64 7.61
CA SER A 132 7.43 -10.52 6.90
C SER A 132 6.72 -10.26 5.57
N ALA A 133 6.41 -9.00 5.30
CA ALA A 133 5.81 -8.56 4.04
C ALA A 133 6.62 -8.96 2.78
N LYS A 134 7.94 -9.22 2.94
CA LYS A 134 8.84 -9.60 1.85
C LYS A 134 8.75 -11.07 1.44
N LYS A 135 8.07 -11.93 2.22
CA LYS A 135 8.08 -13.39 2.05
C LYS A 135 6.66 -14.00 2.10
N ILE A 136 5.70 -13.38 1.43
CA ILE A 136 4.34 -13.91 1.31
C ILE A 136 4.30 -14.87 0.12
N ASN A 137 4.81 -16.09 0.28
CA ASN A 137 5.02 -17.03 -0.82
C ASN A 137 4.47 -18.45 -0.61
N VAL A 138 4.07 -18.80 0.60
CA VAL A 138 3.50 -20.13 0.87
C VAL A 138 1.98 -20.03 0.86
N SER A 139 1.34 -20.44 -0.23
CA SER A 139 -0.12 -20.51 -0.34
C SER A 139 -0.64 -21.91 -0.16
N LYS A 140 -1.85 -22.04 0.36
CA LYS A 140 -2.66 -23.25 0.40
C LYS A 140 -4.12 -22.89 0.18
N SER A 141 -4.91 -23.85 -0.30
CA SER A 141 -6.36 -23.71 -0.36
C SER A 141 -6.99 -23.58 1.04
N LEU A 142 -8.19 -23.00 1.11
CA LEU A 142 -8.91 -22.91 2.39
C LEU A 142 -9.16 -24.29 3.02
N ASN A 143 -9.35 -25.34 2.20
CA ASN A 143 -9.54 -26.71 2.69
C ASN A 143 -8.26 -27.27 3.31
N GLU A 144 -7.11 -27.06 2.69
CA GLU A 144 -5.81 -27.46 3.26
C GLU A 144 -5.54 -26.71 4.57
N TRP A 145 -5.80 -25.39 4.63
CA TRP A 145 -5.68 -24.63 5.88
C TRP A 145 -6.64 -25.15 6.97
N SER A 146 -7.89 -25.48 6.61
CA SER A 146 -8.84 -26.11 7.56
C SER A 146 -8.32 -27.44 8.09
N SER A 147 -7.73 -28.29 7.23
CA SER A 147 -7.14 -29.58 7.64
C SER A 147 -5.96 -29.40 8.58
N LEU A 148 -5.21 -28.32 8.46
CA LEU A 148 -4.11 -27.96 9.35
C LEU A 148 -4.58 -27.30 10.68
N GLY A 149 -5.89 -27.15 10.89
CA GLY A 149 -6.42 -26.59 12.14
C GLY A 149 -6.66 -25.09 12.12
N VAL A 150 -6.62 -24.44 10.94
CA VAL A 150 -7.02 -23.03 10.80
C VAL A 150 -8.56 -22.93 10.80
N ARG A 151 -9.10 -22.02 11.60
CA ARG A 151 -10.55 -21.78 11.75
C ARG A 151 -10.84 -20.29 11.65
N LYS A 152 -12.10 -19.93 11.33
CA LYS A 152 -12.57 -18.54 11.49
C LYS A 152 -12.36 -18.07 12.93
N ALA A 153 -12.29 -16.77 13.17
CA ALA A 153 -12.15 -16.20 14.51
C ALA A 153 -13.22 -16.69 15.53
N ASN A 154 -14.41 -17.08 15.03
CA ASN A 154 -15.48 -17.66 15.84
C ASN A 154 -15.39 -19.19 16.02
N GLY A 155 -14.32 -19.83 15.61
CA GLY A 155 -14.07 -21.27 15.72
C GLY A 155 -14.70 -22.14 14.62
N GLN A 156 -15.54 -21.59 13.75
CA GLN A 156 -16.14 -22.33 12.63
C GLN A 156 -15.10 -22.71 11.57
N LEU A 157 -15.40 -23.73 10.77
CA LEU A 157 -14.63 -24.11 9.59
C LEU A 157 -14.51 -22.94 8.60
N LEU A 158 -13.41 -22.92 7.87
CA LEU A 158 -13.26 -22.02 6.72
C LEU A 158 -14.27 -22.41 5.64
N PRO A 159 -14.68 -21.47 4.76
CA PRO A 159 -15.58 -21.79 3.64
C PRO A 159 -14.97 -22.85 2.70
N ASP A 160 -15.77 -23.76 2.19
CA ASP A 160 -15.37 -24.67 1.12
C ASP A 160 -15.31 -23.91 -0.21
N LYS A 161 -14.18 -23.28 -0.47
CA LYS A 161 -13.90 -22.55 -1.71
C LYS A 161 -12.48 -22.85 -2.17
N LYS A 162 -12.31 -23.01 -3.49
CA LYS A 162 -10.99 -23.14 -4.13
C LYS A 162 -10.26 -21.78 -4.17
N LEU A 163 -10.06 -21.18 -3.00
CA LEU A 163 -9.38 -19.91 -2.84
C LEU A 163 -8.03 -20.14 -2.17
N GLN A 164 -6.99 -19.62 -2.79
CA GLN A 164 -5.64 -19.63 -2.21
C GLN A 164 -5.49 -18.54 -1.17
N ALA A 165 -4.84 -18.89 -0.07
CA ALA A 165 -4.60 -17.97 1.04
C ALA A 165 -3.21 -18.19 1.64
N TYR A 166 -2.71 -17.17 2.31
CA TYR A 166 -1.43 -17.13 3.00
C TYR A 166 -1.67 -16.89 4.48
N LEU A 167 -1.00 -17.66 5.34
CA LEU A 167 -1.11 -17.48 6.78
C LEU A 167 -0.09 -16.45 7.26
N VAL A 168 -0.56 -15.36 7.87
CA VAL A 168 0.26 -14.21 8.28
C VAL A 168 0.08 -13.94 9.77
N TYR A 169 1.21 -13.79 10.47
CA TYR A 169 1.31 -13.41 11.87
C TYR A 169 2.02 -12.04 11.99
N PRO A 170 1.31 -10.92 11.87
CA PRO A 170 1.92 -9.59 11.92
C PRO A 170 2.69 -9.38 13.24
N ASP A 171 2.04 -9.65 14.37
CA ASP A 171 2.57 -9.47 15.73
C ASP A 171 3.21 -10.76 16.30
N GLY A 172 3.59 -11.70 15.43
CA GLY A 172 4.16 -12.98 15.82
C GLY A 172 3.16 -13.94 16.48
N GLU A 173 3.67 -14.93 17.22
CA GLU A 173 2.87 -16.06 17.74
C GLU A 173 1.79 -15.63 18.75
N LYS A 174 2.03 -14.57 19.51
CA LYS A 174 1.11 -14.09 20.56
C LYS A 174 0.05 -13.13 20.02
N GLY A 175 0.25 -12.59 18.82
CA GLY A 175 -0.64 -11.63 18.21
C GLY A 175 -1.81 -12.27 17.46
N LYS A 176 -2.59 -11.41 16.79
CA LYS A 176 -3.65 -11.84 15.89
C LYS A 176 -3.07 -12.53 14.65
N LYS A 177 -3.84 -13.46 14.12
CA LYS A 177 -3.47 -14.27 12.96
C LYS A 177 -4.45 -14.05 11.83
N TYR A 178 -3.96 -14.03 10.61
CA TYR A 178 -4.79 -13.75 9.44
C TYR A 178 -4.54 -14.75 8.32
N LEU A 179 -5.61 -15.18 7.67
CA LEU A 179 -5.51 -15.68 6.30
C LEU A 179 -5.71 -14.51 5.35
N VAL A 180 -4.70 -14.23 4.53
CA VAL A 180 -4.72 -13.14 3.57
C VAL A 180 -4.77 -13.69 2.14
N TYR A 181 -5.38 -12.93 1.22
CA TYR A 181 -5.59 -13.29 -0.17
C TYR A 181 -4.74 -12.44 -1.10
N GLU A 182 -4.88 -12.60 -2.43
CA GLU A 182 -4.06 -11.86 -3.38
C GLU A 182 -4.19 -10.32 -3.24
N ASN A 183 -5.36 -9.80 -2.88
CA ASN A 183 -5.54 -8.37 -2.61
C ASN A 183 -4.63 -7.84 -1.48
N PHE A 184 -4.25 -8.69 -0.54
CA PHE A 184 -3.27 -8.29 0.48
C PHE A 184 -1.89 -8.00 -0.12
N LYS A 185 -1.48 -8.75 -1.15
CA LYS A 185 -0.23 -8.46 -1.85
C LYS A 185 -0.29 -7.13 -2.62
N VAL A 186 -1.49 -6.74 -3.09
CA VAL A 186 -1.70 -5.43 -3.70
C VAL A 186 -1.51 -4.32 -2.67
N LEU A 187 -2.07 -4.47 -1.46
CA LEU A 187 -1.83 -3.54 -0.36
C LEU A 187 -0.34 -3.44 0.00
N MET A 188 0.40 -4.57 -0.04
CA MET A 188 1.84 -4.59 0.23
C MET A 188 2.68 -3.88 -0.85
N LYS A 189 2.13 -3.61 -2.05
CA LYS A 189 2.79 -2.74 -3.04
C LYS A 189 2.73 -1.29 -2.64
N TRP A 190 1.66 -0.86 -1.99
CA TRP A 190 1.51 0.49 -1.46
C TRP A 190 2.43 0.71 -0.25
N ASN A 191 2.29 -0.13 0.76
CA ASN A 191 3.12 -0.05 1.96
C ASN A 191 3.59 -1.45 2.36
N ARG A 192 4.91 -1.67 2.38
CA ARG A 192 5.53 -2.97 2.69
C ARG A 192 5.64 -3.21 4.20
N SER A 193 4.58 -2.90 4.94
CA SER A 193 4.46 -3.19 6.36
C SER A 193 3.34 -4.19 6.60
N LEU A 194 3.53 -5.14 7.52
CA LEU A 194 2.47 -6.05 7.98
C LEU A 194 1.59 -5.40 9.06
N PHE A 195 2.00 -4.24 9.58
CA PHE A 195 1.32 -3.48 10.64
C PHE A 195 0.47 -2.39 10.05
#